data_26d19a96f7403d6e207235244ef62293
#
_entry.id   26d19a96f7403d6e207235244ef62293
#
_cell.length_a   1.000
_cell.length_b   1.000
_cell.length_c   1.000
_cell.angle_alpha   90.00
_cell.angle_beta   90.00
_cell.angle_gamma   90.00
#
_symmetry.space_group_name_H-M   'P 1'
#
loop_
_entity.id
_entity.type
_entity.pdbx_description
1 polymer ?
#
loop_
_entity_poly.entity_id
_entity_poly.type
_entity_poly.pdbx_seq_one_letter_code
_entity_poly.pdbx_strand_id
1 'polypeptide(L)'
;MDRIRAGRASIVWRLWLAVVAACALFQILAQLFGLPFLVSEITYSTVSCAVPIMILVGVRLHRPARRAAWIMLALGQTVYAAADAVYSYDVWSTGDMAEPTPSDVLYLSSYLLTGVAVLIFVRRRTPGWDFATAIDALVIALSSGMLTWVFLIEPVASDPALALPAKLTEAAYPVLDLMLLILAVRLVLGAGDRGSVHRMLFGYLGLMFAADTAYAVMGIMGFDNTTEPFTAGLWMVSLGLLAACALHPVMRDFDSRSQVAAPDATPARLIMLACAVLMVPGLQFTEYLAGQELNVPLSSAACAVMFLLVLARMAGLVAAQRRAADTDGLTGVSNRRHLEETLATECRRAARSGYRLGLLMIDIDHFKKINDTYGHPGGDRVLCELARRLSSGGRAGSLLARYGGEEFVALVPHVGDDELPLIAERIRLAVAGLPIQVDDQTLITVTASVGATTALGPDLHPQDLLRAADEALYTAKSAGRNRVVIAPDARTAIPR
;
A
#
# COMPACT_ATOMS: atom_id res chain seq x y z
N MET A 1 1.31 36.86 8.51
CA MET A 1 -0.11 36.44 8.56
C MET A 1 -0.24 34.89 8.56
N ASP A 2 0.60 34.16 7.86
CA ASP A 2 0.46 32.68 7.74
C ASP A 2 0.77 31.90 9.02
N ARG A 3 1.74 32.33 9.85
CA ARG A 3 2.03 31.68 11.16
C ARG A 3 0.88 31.81 12.16
N ILE A 4 0.13 32.92 12.16
CA ILE A 4 -1.03 33.13 13.05
C ILE A 4 -2.22 32.30 12.56
N ARG A 5 -2.41 32.12 11.24
CA ARG A 5 -3.45 31.24 10.67
C ARG A 5 -3.15 29.77 10.93
N ALA A 6 -1.89 29.34 10.81
CA ALA A 6 -1.46 27.97 11.13
C ALA A 6 -1.65 27.63 12.63
N GLY A 7 -1.34 28.57 13.53
CA GLY A 7 -1.57 28.40 14.96
C GLY A 7 -3.05 28.28 15.33
N ARG A 8 -3.93 29.07 14.73
CA ARG A 8 -5.38 28.99 14.95
C ARG A 8 -5.98 27.69 14.38
N ALA A 9 -5.57 27.26 13.20
CA ALA A 9 -6.02 26.02 12.61
C ALA A 9 -5.62 24.77 13.44
N SER A 10 -4.48 24.83 14.14
CA SER A 10 -4.03 23.71 15.00
C SER A 10 -4.82 23.59 16.31
N ILE A 11 -5.56 24.62 16.71
CA ILE A 11 -6.36 24.63 17.95
C ILE A 11 -7.77 24.08 17.70
N VAL A 12 -8.37 24.34 16.53
CA VAL A 12 -9.79 24.02 16.25
C VAL A 12 -10.10 22.53 16.40
N TRP A 13 -9.29 21.64 15.81
CA TRP A 13 -9.51 20.20 15.91
C TRP A 13 -9.35 19.66 17.34
N ARG A 14 -8.44 20.27 18.14
CA ARG A 14 -8.25 19.89 19.55
C ARG A 14 -9.42 20.33 20.41
N LEU A 15 -9.94 21.55 20.20
CA LEU A 15 -11.15 22.04 20.86
C LEU A 15 -12.35 21.17 20.51
N TRP A 16 -12.49 20.80 19.24
CA TRP A 16 -13.54 19.88 18.81
C TRP A 16 -13.45 18.54 19.54
N LEU A 17 -12.27 17.90 19.61
CA LEU A 17 -12.10 16.65 20.36
C LEU A 17 -12.40 16.81 21.85
N ALA A 18 -12.02 17.92 22.47
CA ALA A 18 -12.34 18.19 23.87
C ALA A 18 -13.84 18.32 24.10
N VAL A 19 -14.58 18.98 23.18
CA VAL A 19 -16.04 19.07 23.24
C VAL A 19 -16.67 17.69 23.09
N VAL A 20 -16.25 16.90 22.10
CA VAL A 20 -16.77 15.54 21.90
C VAL A 20 -16.49 14.64 23.10
N ALA A 21 -15.27 14.70 23.66
CA ALA A 21 -14.93 13.93 24.88
C ALA A 21 -15.80 14.34 26.09
N ALA A 22 -16.06 15.63 26.23
CA ALA A 22 -16.98 16.12 27.29
C ALA A 22 -18.42 15.64 27.06
N CYS A 23 -18.91 15.66 25.80
CA CYS A 23 -20.22 15.13 25.45
C CYS A 23 -20.33 13.62 25.69
N ALA A 24 -19.29 12.84 25.30
CA ALA A 24 -19.26 11.40 25.54
C ALA A 24 -19.22 11.06 27.04
N LEU A 25 -18.42 11.79 27.81
CA LEU A 25 -18.42 11.64 29.27
C LEU A 25 -19.77 12.02 29.89
N PHE A 26 -20.38 13.13 29.43
CA PHE A 26 -21.71 13.54 29.86
C PHE A 26 -22.74 12.45 29.51
N GLN A 27 -22.70 11.85 28.33
CA GLN A 27 -23.55 10.74 27.89
C GLN A 27 -23.50 9.58 28.93
N ILE A 28 -22.28 9.13 29.25
CA ILE A 28 -22.07 8.05 30.23
C ILE A 28 -22.63 8.43 31.62
N LEU A 29 -22.32 9.64 32.10
CA LEU A 29 -22.79 10.12 33.40
C LEU A 29 -24.32 10.30 33.42
N ALA A 30 -24.90 10.84 32.36
CA ALA A 30 -26.34 11.04 32.24
C ALA A 30 -27.11 9.73 32.42
N GLN A 31 -26.64 8.66 31.82
CA GLN A 31 -27.25 7.34 31.97
C GLN A 31 -26.97 6.69 33.34
N LEU A 32 -25.73 6.82 33.87
CA LEU A 32 -25.41 6.33 35.19
C LEU A 32 -26.28 7.00 36.30
N PHE A 33 -26.61 8.28 36.13
CA PHE A 33 -27.48 9.01 37.06
C PHE A 33 -28.97 8.93 36.71
N GLY A 34 -29.36 8.14 35.72
CA GLY A 34 -30.76 7.93 35.34
C GLY A 34 -31.43 9.19 34.79
N LEU A 35 -30.69 10.05 34.08
CA LEU A 35 -31.30 11.20 33.41
C LEU A 35 -32.27 10.74 32.28
N PRO A 36 -33.28 11.55 31.96
CA PRO A 36 -34.22 11.20 30.90
C PRO A 36 -33.52 10.86 29.59
N PHE A 37 -33.98 9.81 28.90
CA PHE A 37 -33.50 9.39 27.59
C PHE A 37 -33.33 10.55 26.58
N LEU A 38 -34.30 11.47 26.58
CA LEU A 38 -34.28 12.65 25.69
C LEU A 38 -33.01 13.50 25.85
N VAL A 39 -32.43 13.61 27.04
CA VAL A 39 -31.21 14.41 27.29
C VAL A 39 -30.00 13.76 26.68
N SER A 40 -29.88 12.45 26.78
CA SER A 40 -28.84 11.64 26.14
C SER A 40 -28.96 11.75 24.63
N GLU A 41 -30.15 11.59 24.10
CA GLU A 41 -30.46 11.61 22.68
C GLU A 41 -30.19 12.97 22.03
N ILE A 42 -30.56 14.06 22.66
CA ILE A 42 -30.26 15.42 22.18
C ILE A 42 -28.73 15.63 22.10
N THR A 43 -27.99 15.14 23.10
CA THR A 43 -26.53 15.27 23.14
C THR A 43 -25.88 14.50 21.99
N TYR A 44 -26.30 13.27 21.78
CA TYR A 44 -25.80 12.41 20.71
C TYR A 44 -26.11 13.00 19.34
N SER A 45 -27.38 13.32 19.06
CA SER A 45 -27.86 13.88 17.81
C SER A 45 -27.20 15.24 17.49
N THR A 46 -26.91 16.06 18.50
CA THR A 46 -26.17 17.32 18.33
C THR A 46 -24.78 17.09 17.79
N VAL A 47 -24.04 16.11 18.34
CA VAL A 47 -22.69 15.76 17.85
C VAL A 47 -22.79 15.15 16.45
N SER A 48 -23.69 14.20 16.23
CA SER A 48 -23.91 13.55 14.94
C SER A 48 -24.20 14.56 13.81
N CYS A 49 -25.12 15.50 14.04
CA CYS A 49 -25.44 16.58 13.09
C CYS A 49 -24.29 17.57 12.87
N ALA A 50 -23.42 17.79 13.87
CA ALA A 50 -22.30 18.69 13.75
C ALA A 50 -21.17 18.10 12.88
N VAL A 51 -21.00 16.77 12.81
CA VAL A 51 -19.89 16.09 12.09
C VAL A 51 -19.85 16.45 10.60
N PRO A 52 -20.93 16.31 9.80
CA PRO A 52 -20.88 16.68 8.39
C PRO A 52 -20.58 18.17 8.19
N ILE A 53 -21.08 19.03 9.07
CA ILE A 53 -20.78 20.47 9.03
C ILE A 53 -19.29 20.71 9.27
N MET A 54 -18.68 20.07 10.28
CA MET A 54 -17.25 20.19 10.59
C MET A 54 -16.38 19.66 9.45
N ILE A 55 -16.78 18.58 8.78
CA ILE A 55 -16.09 18.08 7.57
C ILE A 55 -16.11 19.15 6.47
N LEU A 56 -17.25 19.75 6.19
CA LEU A 56 -17.38 20.80 5.17
C LEU A 56 -16.61 22.08 5.53
N VAL A 57 -16.60 22.46 6.82
CA VAL A 57 -15.78 23.55 7.35
C VAL A 57 -14.31 23.26 7.11
N GLY A 58 -13.84 22.06 7.43
CA GLY A 58 -12.46 21.62 7.17
C GLY A 58 -12.09 21.71 5.69
N VAL A 59 -12.96 21.22 4.80
CA VAL A 59 -12.77 21.31 3.34
C VAL A 59 -12.66 22.76 2.87
N ARG A 60 -13.49 23.68 3.40
CA ARG A 60 -13.40 25.11 3.07
C ARG A 60 -12.14 25.76 3.63
N LEU A 61 -11.75 25.42 4.86
CA LEU A 61 -10.63 26.01 5.56
C LEU A 61 -9.28 25.61 4.94
N HIS A 62 -9.10 24.31 4.71
CA HIS A 62 -7.81 23.75 4.27
C HIS A 62 -7.69 23.59 2.75
N ARG A 63 -8.81 23.63 2.01
CA ARG A 63 -8.87 23.56 0.54
C ARG A 63 -8.03 22.41 -0.03
N PRO A 64 -8.32 21.15 0.32
CA PRO A 64 -7.58 20.03 -0.23
C PRO A 64 -7.67 20.03 -1.76
N ALA A 65 -6.60 19.65 -2.44
CA ALA A 65 -6.53 19.64 -3.90
C ALA A 65 -7.65 18.79 -4.53
N ARG A 66 -8.08 17.76 -3.82
CA ARG A 66 -9.13 16.85 -4.28
C ARG A 66 -10.18 16.69 -3.18
N ARG A 67 -11.34 17.26 -3.39
CA ARG A 67 -12.42 17.36 -2.38
C ARG A 67 -13.39 16.17 -2.39
N ALA A 68 -13.39 15.36 -3.46
CA ALA A 68 -14.45 14.36 -3.69
C ALA A 68 -14.60 13.36 -2.54
N ALA A 69 -13.51 12.80 -2.00
CA ALA A 69 -13.59 11.84 -0.90
C ALA A 69 -14.12 12.49 0.39
N TRP A 70 -13.69 13.71 0.71
CA TRP A 70 -14.17 14.45 1.88
C TRP A 70 -15.64 14.86 1.76
N ILE A 71 -16.08 15.23 0.56
CA ILE A 71 -17.49 15.54 0.28
C ILE A 71 -18.34 14.26 0.40
N MET A 72 -17.83 13.13 -0.08
CA MET A 72 -18.50 11.84 0.04
C MET A 72 -18.63 11.42 1.52
N LEU A 73 -17.57 11.64 2.35
CA LEU A 73 -17.67 11.44 3.79
C LEU A 73 -18.71 12.37 4.43
N ALA A 74 -18.74 13.66 4.06
CA ALA A 74 -19.74 14.59 4.58
C ALA A 74 -21.16 14.14 4.20
N LEU A 75 -21.38 13.66 2.97
CA LEU A 75 -22.66 13.11 2.52
C LEU A 75 -23.03 11.87 3.32
N GLY A 76 -22.10 10.91 3.48
CA GLY A 76 -22.33 9.71 4.30
C GLY A 76 -22.72 10.06 5.73
N GLN A 77 -22.04 11.03 6.34
CA GLN A 77 -22.35 11.48 7.71
C GLN A 77 -23.65 12.30 7.78
N THR A 78 -24.07 12.97 6.71
CA THR A 78 -25.38 13.61 6.65
C THR A 78 -26.50 12.56 6.64
N VAL A 79 -26.30 11.48 5.89
CA VAL A 79 -27.25 10.36 5.83
C VAL A 79 -27.28 9.62 7.18
N TYR A 80 -26.12 9.44 7.85
CA TYR A 80 -26.03 8.87 9.18
C TYR A 80 -26.81 9.71 10.20
N ALA A 81 -26.61 11.03 10.23
CA ALA A 81 -27.36 11.93 11.14
C ALA A 81 -28.86 11.95 10.84
N ALA A 82 -29.27 11.76 9.58
CA ALA A 82 -30.67 11.61 9.23
C ALA A 82 -31.24 10.27 9.74
N ALA A 83 -30.44 9.18 9.71
CA ALA A 83 -30.82 7.91 10.30
C ALA A 83 -31.03 8.02 11.81
N ASP A 84 -30.11 8.71 12.51
CA ASP A 84 -30.25 9.00 13.96
C ASP A 84 -31.56 9.75 14.24
N ALA A 85 -31.90 10.76 13.45
CA ALA A 85 -33.12 11.53 13.64
C ALA A 85 -34.39 10.69 13.41
N VAL A 86 -34.41 9.81 12.41
CA VAL A 86 -35.52 8.88 12.14
C VAL A 86 -35.62 7.88 13.28
N TYR A 87 -34.51 7.29 13.71
CA TYR A 87 -34.44 6.36 14.83
C TYR A 87 -35.03 6.99 16.12
N SER A 88 -34.52 8.18 16.48
CA SER A 88 -34.99 8.89 17.67
C SER A 88 -36.47 9.22 17.62
N TYR A 89 -36.98 9.57 16.42
CA TYR A 89 -38.42 9.83 16.22
C TYR A 89 -39.25 8.56 16.38
N ASP A 90 -38.80 7.44 15.83
CA ASP A 90 -39.52 6.17 15.93
C ASP A 90 -39.56 5.68 17.37
N VAL A 91 -38.44 5.73 18.12
CA VAL A 91 -38.39 5.39 19.56
C VAL A 91 -39.34 6.28 20.37
N TRP A 92 -39.33 7.59 20.10
CA TRP A 92 -40.18 8.53 20.83
C TRP A 92 -41.68 8.34 20.54
N SER A 93 -42.05 8.02 19.26
CA SER A 93 -43.45 8.00 18.83
C SER A 93 -44.15 6.66 19.05
N THR A 94 -43.43 5.55 18.90
CA THR A 94 -44.02 4.20 18.93
C THR A 94 -43.67 3.41 20.18
N GLY A 95 -42.52 3.72 20.81
CA GLY A 95 -42.03 3.00 21.98
C GLY A 95 -41.59 1.56 21.71
N ASP A 96 -41.81 1.04 20.52
CA ASP A 96 -41.47 -0.30 20.07
C ASP A 96 -41.01 -0.25 18.62
N MET A 97 -39.96 -1.00 18.30
CA MET A 97 -39.37 -1.02 16.97
C MET A 97 -39.60 -2.37 16.29
N ALA A 98 -40.50 -2.38 15.30
CA ALA A 98 -40.61 -3.50 14.40
C ALA A 98 -39.44 -3.44 13.39
N GLU A 99 -38.53 -4.38 13.45
CA GLU A 99 -37.42 -4.50 12.49
C GLU A 99 -37.87 -5.13 11.16
N PRO A 100 -37.36 -4.65 10.01
CA PRO A 100 -36.45 -3.52 9.79
C PRO A 100 -37.12 -2.16 9.88
N THR A 101 -36.44 -1.16 10.39
CA THR A 101 -36.89 0.23 10.47
C THR A 101 -36.49 1.06 9.24
N PRO A 102 -37.13 2.19 8.95
CA PRO A 102 -36.67 3.10 7.90
C PRO A 102 -35.26 3.66 8.17
N SER A 103 -34.86 3.80 9.45
CA SER A 103 -33.50 4.23 9.82
C SER A 103 -32.41 3.27 9.37
N ASP A 104 -32.68 1.95 9.31
CA ASP A 104 -31.70 0.96 8.86
C ASP A 104 -31.26 1.19 7.41
N VAL A 105 -32.18 1.55 6.52
CA VAL A 105 -31.87 1.87 5.13
C VAL A 105 -30.92 3.06 5.04
N LEU A 106 -31.08 4.06 5.90
CA LEU A 106 -30.23 5.23 5.94
C LEU A 106 -28.85 4.87 6.55
N TYR A 107 -28.80 4.13 7.66
CA TYR A 107 -27.54 3.68 8.23
C TYR A 107 -26.74 2.85 7.23
N LEU A 108 -27.30 1.81 6.63
CA LEU A 108 -26.64 0.96 5.64
C LEU A 108 -26.15 1.78 4.42
N SER A 109 -26.93 2.76 3.99
CA SER A 109 -26.54 3.70 2.91
C SER A 109 -25.33 4.55 3.32
N SER A 110 -25.25 5.00 4.59
CA SER A 110 -24.13 5.79 5.12
C SER A 110 -22.83 5.00 5.12
N TYR A 111 -22.88 3.69 5.44
CA TYR A 111 -21.72 2.77 5.37
C TYR A 111 -21.18 2.66 3.94
N LEU A 112 -22.06 2.50 2.96
CA LEU A 112 -21.67 2.43 1.55
C LEU A 112 -20.99 3.72 1.09
N LEU A 113 -21.55 4.89 1.44
CA LEU A 113 -20.97 6.20 1.12
C LEU A 113 -19.59 6.38 1.79
N THR A 114 -19.48 6.00 3.05
CA THR A 114 -18.21 6.01 3.79
C THR A 114 -17.19 5.06 3.15
N GLY A 115 -17.61 3.85 2.78
CA GLY A 115 -16.78 2.88 2.08
C GLY A 115 -16.22 3.42 0.75
N VAL A 116 -17.09 4.05 -0.05
CA VAL A 116 -16.67 4.70 -1.31
C VAL A 116 -15.64 5.81 -1.04
N ALA A 117 -15.84 6.63 -0.02
CA ALA A 117 -14.91 7.70 0.33
C ALA A 117 -13.53 7.15 0.75
N VAL A 118 -13.51 6.14 1.62
CA VAL A 118 -12.27 5.49 2.07
C VAL A 118 -11.59 4.77 0.90
N LEU A 119 -12.33 4.12 0.01
CA LEU A 119 -11.80 3.51 -1.22
C LEU A 119 -11.12 4.54 -2.13
N ILE A 120 -11.70 5.73 -2.27
CA ILE A 120 -11.08 6.83 -3.02
C ILE A 120 -9.73 7.21 -2.37
N PHE A 121 -9.64 7.31 -1.04
CA PHE A 121 -8.38 7.58 -0.36
C PHE A 121 -7.35 6.47 -0.60
N VAL A 122 -7.73 5.20 -0.43
CA VAL A 122 -6.84 4.05 -0.66
C VAL A 122 -6.29 4.06 -2.08
N ARG A 123 -7.17 4.17 -3.11
CA ARG A 123 -6.76 4.16 -4.52
C ARG A 123 -5.84 5.32 -4.90
N ARG A 124 -5.97 6.46 -4.23
CA ARG A 124 -5.17 7.65 -4.52
C ARG A 124 -3.80 7.61 -3.87
N ARG A 125 -3.71 7.11 -2.65
CA ARG A 125 -2.44 6.97 -1.92
C ARG A 125 -1.55 5.88 -2.51
N THR A 126 -2.16 4.78 -2.95
CA THR A 126 -1.48 3.62 -3.54
C THR A 126 -2.04 3.33 -4.93
N PRO A 127 -1.66 4.11 -5.96
CA PRO A 127 -2.20 3.94 -7.32
C PRO A 127 -1.77 2.63 -7.98
N GLY A 128 -0.74 1.94 -7.48
CA GLY A 128 -0.36 0.59 -7.86
C GLY A 128 -1.16 -0.46 -7.08
N TRP A 129 -1.42 -1.60 -7.69
CA TRP A 129 -2.00 -2.75 -6.99
C TRP A 129 -0.90 -3.38 -6.11
N ASP A 130 -0.84 -3.01 -4.83
CA ASP A 130 0.02 -3.67 -3.85
C ASP A 130 -0.60 -5.01 -3.44
N PHE A 131 -0.16 -6.06 -4.13
CA PHE A 131 -0.64 -7.43 -3.92
C PHE A 131 -0.36 -7.91 -2.48
N ALA A 132 0.76 -7.51 -1.90
CA ALA A 132 1.13 -7.85 -0.54
C ALA A 132 0.14 -7.31 0.50
N THR A 133 -0.17 -6.01 0.43
CA THR A 133 -1.14 -5.35 1.31
C THR A 133 -2.57 -5.87 1.08
N ALA A 134 -2.91 -6.26 -0.16
CA ALA A 134 -4.20 -6.85 -0.46
C ALA A 134 -4.37 -8.23 0.19
N ILE A 135 -3.36 -9.08 0.15
CA ILE A 135 -3.38 -10.39 0.82
C ILE A 135 -3.50 -10.21 2.34
N ASP A 136 -2.70 -9.32 2.93
CA ASP A 136 -2.74 -9.10 4.37
C ASP A 136 -4.13 -8.62 4.82
N ALA A 137 -4.75 -7.69 4.08
CA ALA A 137 -6.10 -7.23 4.36
C ALA A 137 -7.14 -8.36 4.22
N LEU A 138 -6.95 -9.26 3.24
CA LEU A 138 -7.86 -10.39 3.01
C LEU A 138 -7.74 -11.45 4.12
N VAL A 139 -6.51 -11.72 4.62
CA VAL A 139 -6.29 -12.63 5.76
C VAL A 139 -6.99 -12.10 7.01
N ILE A 140 -6.84 -10.80 7.32
CA ILE A 140 -7.48 -10.17 8.48
C ILE A 140 -9.01 -10.19 8.31
N ALA A 141 -9.50 -9.86 7.11
CA ALA A 141 -10.93 -9.87 6.83
C ALA A 141 -11.56 -11.25 6.95
N LEU A 142 -10.87 -12.30 6.47
CA LEU A 142 -11.36 -13.68 6.57
C LEU A 142 -11.41 -14.13 8.02
N SER A 143 -10.38 -13.81 8.82
CA SER A 143 -10.36 -14.13 10.25
C SER A 143 -11.45 -13.39 11.02
N SER A 144 -11.58 -12.08 10.82
CA SER A 144 -12.65 -11.28 11.43
C SER A 144 -14.03 -11.73 10.95
N GLY A 145 -14.14 -12.09 9.65
CA GLY A 145 -15.37 -12.60 9.05
C GLY A 145 -15.84 -13.91 9.66
N MET A 146 -14.91 -14.80 10.03
CA MET A 146 -15.27 -16.05 10.74
C MET A 146 -15.80 -15.77 12.15
N LEU A 147 -15.17 -14.84 12.89
CA LEU A 147 -15.69 -14.41 14.19
C LEU A 147 -17.09 -13.78 14.06
N THR A 148 -17.21 -12.86 13.10
CA THR A 148 -18.48 -12.19 12.79
C THR A 148 -19.56 -13.20 12.41
N TRP A 149 -19.21 -14.22 11.60
CA TRP A 149 -20.16 -15.27 11.24
C TRP A 149 -20.66 -16.04 12.46
N VAL A 150 -19.74 -16.60 13.24
CA VAL A 150 -20.07 -17.46 14.37
C VAL A 150 -20.78 -16.71 15.49
N PHE A 151 -20.34 -15.51 15.83
CA PHE A 151 -20.87 -14.77 17.00
C PHE A 151 -22.01 -13.81 16.68
N LEU A 152 -22.11 -13.31 15.46
CA LEU A 152 -23.10 -12.27 15.10
C LEU A 152 -24.08 -12.72 14.04
N ILE A 153 -23.65 -13.38 12.97
CA ILE A 153 -24.54 -13.70 11.84
C ILE A 153 -25.30 -15.01 12.07
N GLU A 154 -24.62 -16.07 12.49
CA GLU A 154 -25.24 -17.38 12.67
C GLU A 154 -26.33 -17.41 13.74
N PRO A 155 -26.19 -16.75 14.91
CA PRO A 155 -27.28 -16.65 15.90
C PRO A 155 -28.54 -15.98 15.32
N VAL A 156 -28.37 -14.87 14.61
CA VAL A 156 -29.49 -14.14 13.96
C VAL A 156 -30.10 -14.96 12.82
N ALA A 157 -29.27 -15.57 11.98
CA ALA A 157 -29.74 -16.37 10.84
C ALA A 157 -30.54 -17.60 11.27
N SER A 158 -30.18 -18.22 12.40
CA SER A 158 -30.79 -19.43 12.93
C SER A 158 -32.01 -19.16 13.82
N ASP A 159 -32.25 -17.91 14.26
CA ASP A 159 -33.38 -17.56 15.12
C ASP A 159 -34.72 -17.74 14.37
N PRO A 160 -35.59 -18.67 14.80
CA PRO A 160 -36.88 -18.90 14.17
C PRO A 160 -37.90 -17.77 14.43
N ALA A 161 -37.67 -16.90 15.42
CA ALA A 161 -38.57 -15.80 15.77
C ALA A 161 -38.42 -14.61 14.81
N LEU A 162 -37.27 -14.46 14.16
CA LEU A 162 -37.01 -13.35 13.26
C LEU A 162 -37.52 -13.60 11.84
N ALA A 163 -38.20 -12.61 11.27
CA ALA A 163 -38.61 -12.60 9.87
C ALA A 163 -37.37 -12.41 8.93
N LEU A 164 -37.47 -12.92 7.70
CA LEU A 164 -36.36 -12.84 6.74
C LEU A 164 -35.84 -11.40 6.51
N PRO A 165 -36.69 -10.35 6.39
CA PRO A 165 -36.19 -8.98 6.26
C PRO A 165 -35.32 -8.53 7.45
N ALA A 166 -35.75 -8.82 8.70
CA ALA A 166 -34.96 -8.51 9.90
C ALA A 166 -33.61 -9.23 9.89
N LYS A 167 -33.60 -10.54 9.61
CA LYS A 167 -32.34 -11.31 9.48
C LYS A 167 -31.36 -10.70 8.48
N LEU A 168 -31.87 -10.27 7.31
CA LEU A 168 -31.05 -9.67 6.27
C LEU A 168 -30.50 -8.31 6.68
N THR A 169 -31.30 -7.51 7.36
CA THR A 169 -30.90 -6.19 7.87
C THR A 169 -29.84 -6.32 8.95
N GLU A 170 -30.09 -7.13 9.97
CA GLU A 170 -29.12 -7.35 11.05
C GLU A 170 -27.80 -7.95 10.55
N ALA A 171 -27.83 -8.92 9.62
CA ALA A 171 -26.63 -9.48 9.01
C ALA A 171 -25.90 -8.50 8.09
N ALA A 172 -26.57 -7.48 7.54
CA ALA A 172 -25.95 -6.50 6.66
C ALA A 172 -24.95 -5.58 7.40
N TYR A 173 -25.21 -5.22 8.65
CA TYR A 173 -24.31 -4.38 9.47
C TYR A 173 -22.92 -5.02 9.64
N PRO A 174 -22.76 -6.24 10.19
CA PRO A 174 -21.47 -6.89 10.31
C PRO A 174 -20.74 -7.10 8.97
N VAL A 175 -21.48 -7.34 7.89
CA VAL A 175 -20.89 -7.46 6.53
C VAL A 175 -20.31 -6.14 6.06
N LEU A 176 -21.00 -5.03 6.25
CA LEU A 176 -20.52 -3.69 5.88
C LEU A 176 -19.35 -3.25 6.79
N ASP A 177 -19.38 -3.62 8.07
CA ASP A 177 -18.26 -3.43 8.99
C ASP A 177 -17.00 -4.13 8.51
N LEU A 178 -17.10 -5.38 8.05
CA LEU A 178 -15.98 -6.10 7.46
C LEU A 178 -15.47 -5.41 6.19
N MET A 179 -16.35 -4.86 5.36
CA MET A 179 -15.94 -4.07 4.20
C MET A 179 -15.13 -2.83 4.63
N LEU A 180 -15.60 -2.09 5.64
CA LEU A 180 -14.87 -0.93 6.17
C LEU A 180 -13.55 -1.34 6.84
N LEU A 181 -13.51 -2.47 7.55
CA LEU A 181 -12.30 -3.03 8.14
C LEU A 181 -11.24 -3.35 7.08
N ILE A 182 -11.62 -4.00 5.96
CA ILE A 182 -10.72 -4.27 4.84
C ILE A 182 -10.11 -2.96 4.32
N LEU A 183 -10.94 -1.94 4.12
CA LEU A 183 -10.49 -0.64 3.64
C LEU A 183 -9.59 0.07 4.66
N ALA A 184 -9.92 -0.01 5.95
CA ALA A 184 -9.11 0.53 7.05
C ALA A 184 -7.73 -0.15 7.11
N VAL A 185 -7.69 -1.47 7.04
CA VAL A 185 -6.44 -2.26 7.03
C VAL A 185 -5.60 -1.89 5.80
N ARG A 186 -6.19 -1.79 4.62
CA ARG A 186 -5.48 -1.36 3.41
C ARG A 186 -4.95 0.07 3.53
N LEU A 187 -5.68 0.96 4.18
CA LEU A 187 -5.23 2.34 4.42
C LEU A 187 -4.03 2.38 5.37
N VAL A 188 -4.01 1.52 6.41
CA VAL A 188 -2.95 1.46 7.43
C VAL A 188 -1.70 0.75 6.93
N LEU A 189 -1.88 -0.38 6.22
CA LEU A 189 -0.76 -1.19 5.74
C LEU A 189 -0.18 -0.68 4.42
N GLY A 190 -0.92 0.15 3.69
CA GLY A 190 -0.47 0.75 2.43
C GLY A 190 0.70 1.72 2.59
N ALA A 191 1.27 2.11 1.44
CA ALA A 191 2.34 3.11 1.37
C ALA A 191 1.85 4.48 1.87
N GLY A 192 2.72 5.25 2.52
CA GLY A 192 2.44 6.64 2.87
C GLY A 192 2.80 7.03 4.29
N ASP A 193 2.80 8.35 4.52
CA ASP A 193 3.03 8.91 5.85
C ASP A 193 1.89 8.54 6.81
N ARG A 194 2.26 8.11 8.02
CA ARG A 194 1.35 7.73 9.11
C ARG A 194 1.12 8.89 10.08
N GLY A 195 0.86 10.07 9.53
CA GLY A 195 0.59 11.29 10.28
C GLY A 195 -0.68 11.26 11.13
N SER A 196 -0.98 12.39 11.78
CA SER A 196 -2.11 12.50 12.74
C SER A 196 -3.46 12.20 12.10
N VAL A 197 -3.71 12.68 10.87
CA VAL A 197 -4.98 12.45 10.13
C VAL A 197 -5.18 10.96 9.86
N HIS A 198 -4.10 10.26 9.50
CA HIS A 198 -4.15 8.81 9.26
C HIS A 198 -4.56 8.04 10.53
N ARG A 199 -3.94 8.37 11.69
CA ARG A 199 -4.27 7.74 12.97
C ARG A 199 -5.70 8.04 13.42
N MET A 200 -6.19 9.28 13.22
CA MET A 200 -7.56 9.64 13.54
C MET A 200 -8.58 8.92 12.67
N LEU A 201 -8.33 8.82 11.35
CA LEU A 201 -9.23 8.10 10.44
C LEU A 201 -9.26 6.60 10.75
N PHE A 202 -8.12 6.02 11.09
CA PHE A 202 -8.08 4.64 11.57
C PHE A 202 -8.81 4.47 12.91
N GLY A 203 -8.61 5.42 13.85
CA GLY A 203 -9.33 5.45 15.12
C GLY A 203 -10.84 5.55 14.93
N TYR A 204 -11.31 6.37 13.98
CA TYR A 204 -12.72 6.45 13.59
C TYR A 204 -13.25 5.07 13.16
N LEU A 205 -12.63 4.45 12.15
CA LEU A 205 -13.09 3.16 11.62
C LEU A 205 -13.01 2.03 12.66
N GLY A 206 -11.93 2.02 13.46
CA GLY A 206 -11.74 1.01 14.51
C GLY A 206 -12.73 1.13 15.67
N LEU A 207 -13.02 2.36 16.12
CA LEU A 207 -14.01 2.59 17.17
C LEU A 207 -15.44 2.37 16.68
N MET A 208 -15.73 2.69 15.40
CA MET A 208 -17.02 2.38 14.80
C MET A 208 -17.26 0.87 14.79
N PHE A 209 -16.32 0.10 14.26
CA PHE A 209 -16.37 -1.36 14.27
C PHE A 209 -16.51 -1.94 15.68
N ALA A 210 -15.75 -1.40 16.65
CA ALA A 210 -15.82 -1.86 18.05
C ALA A 210 -17.19 -1.55 18.71
N ALA A 211 -17.76 -0.38 18.41
CA ALA A 211 -19.06 0.00 18.92
C ALA A 211 -20.19 -0.86 18.35
N ASP A 212 -20.16 -1.10 17.03
CA ASP A 212 -21.15 -1.93 16.33
C ASP A 212 -21.08 -3.39 16.79
N THR A 213 -19.86 -3.91 16.94
CA THR A 213 -19.65 -5.26 17.49
C THR A 213 -20.13 -5.38 18.93
N ALA A 214 -19.84 -4.37 19.78
CA ALA A 214 -20.29 -4.37 21.16
C ALA A 214 -21.81 -4.31 21.24
N TYR A 215 -22.44 -3.46 20.44
CA TYR A 215 -23.90 -3.36 20.36
C TYR A 215 -24.56 -4.69 19.97
N ALA A 216 -24.06 -5.34 18.91
CA ALA A 216 -24.58 -6.62 18.46
C ALA A 216 -24.41 -7.74 19.49
N VAL A 217 -23.23 -7.81 20.15
CA VAL A 217 -22.97 -8.80 21.20
C VAL A 217 -23.89 -8.58 22.41
N MET A 218 -24.13 -7.34 22.82
CA MET A 218 -25.02 -7.00 23.92
C MET A 218 -26.47 -7.39 23.59
N GLY A 219 -26.93 -7.17 22.35
CA GLY A 219 -28.24 -7.62 21.88
C GLY A 219 -28.41 -9.14 22.00
N ILE A 220 -27.41 -9.92 21.54
CA ILE A 220 -27.41 -11.40 21.65
C ILE A 220 -27.42 -11.86 23.11
N MET A 221 -26.76 -11.12 24.01
CA MET A 221 -26.74 -11.42 25.44
C MET A 221 -28.04 -11.02 26.17
N GLY A 222 -28.96 -10.41 25.47
CA GLY A 222 -30.27 -9.99 26.02
C GLY A 222 -30.22 -8.72 26.88
N PHE A 223 -29.16 -7.90 26.73
CA PHE A 223 -29.14 -6.56 27.34
C PHE A 223 -30.07 -5.62 26.55
N ASP A 224 -30.68 -4.69 27.26
CA ASP A 224 -31.49 -3.65 26.64
C ASP A 224 -30.57 -2.62 25.95
N ASN A 225 -30.47 -2.73 24.62
CA ASN A 225 -29.60 -1.92 23.79
C ASN A 225 -29.97 -0.43 23.80
N THR A 226 -31.21 -0.07 24.14
CA THR A 226 -31.67 1.32 24.13
C THR A 226 -31.10 2.14 25.29
N THR A 227 -30.63 1.48 26.34
CA THR A 227 -30.12 2.12 27.55
C THR A 227 -28.60 2.06 27.74
N GLU A 228 -27.89 1.41 26.80
CA GLU A 228 -26.45 1.17 26.98
C GLU A 228 -25.59 2.41 26.71
N PRO A 229 -24.98 3.01 27.75
CA PRO A 229 -24.22 4.25 27.64
C PRO A 229 -22.90 4.09 26.92
N PHE A 230 -22.35 2.88 26.97
CA PHE A 230 -20.99 2.63 26.52
C PHE A 230 -20.87 2.66 24.99
N THR A 231 -21.77 2.00 24.28
CA THR A 231 -21.76 1.95 22.81
C THR A 231 -22.02 3.32 22.20
N ALA A 232 -22.98 4.09 22.75
CA ALA A 232 -23.26 5.46 22.32
C ALA A 232 -22.04 6.38 22.52
N GLY A 233 -21.30 6.22 23.61
CA GLY A 233 -20.05 6.93 23.85
C GLY A 233 -18.96 6.60 22.83
N LEU A 234 -18.84 5.31 22.45
CA LEU A 234 -17.88 4.86 21.43
C LEU A 234 -18.21 5.44 20.05
N TRP A 235 -19.47 5.39 19.63
CA TRP A 235 -19.94 6.01 18.38
C TRP A 235 -19.66 7.51 18.36
N MET A 236 -19.97 8.21 19.44
CA MET A 236 -19.73 9.65 19.54
C MET A 236 -18.25 10.02 19.42
N VAL A 237 -17.35 9.29 20.08
CA VAL A 237 -15.90 9.50 19.95
C VAL A 237 -15.40 9.16 18.57
N SER A 238 -15.90 8.09 17.96
CA SER A 238 -15.63 7.71 16.57
C SER A 238 -15.97 8.84 15.61
N LEU A 239 -17.21 9.33 15.64
CA LEU A 239 -17.68 10.46 14.84
C LEU A 239 -16.86 11.73 15.08
N GLY A 240 -16.48 11.99 16.33
CA GLY A 240 -15.62 13.09 16.72
C GLY A 240 -14.23 13.03 16.07
N LEU A 241 -13.63 11.85 16.00
CA LEU A 241 -12.35 11.63 15.33
C LEU A 241 -12.43 11.91 13.83
N LEU A 242 -13.53 11.50 13.17
CA LEU A 242 -13.74 11.78 11.76
C LEU A 242 -13.77 13.29 11.45
N ALA A 243 -14.54 14.05 12.24
CA ALA A 243 -14.57 15.50 12.09
C ALA A 243 -13.21 16.15 12.41
N ALA A 244 -12.50 15.66 13.42
CA ALA A 244 -11.16 16.12 13.75
C ALA A 244 -10.15 15.88 12.59
N CYS A 245 -10.27 14.75 11.87
CA CYS A 245 -9.49 14.50 10.66
C CYS A 245 -9.65 15.64 9.63
N ALA A 246 -10.89 16.04 9.39
CA ALA A 246 -11.19 17.09 8.41
C ALA A 246 -10.80 18.49 8.87
N LEU A 247 -10.80 18.75 10.19
CA LEU A 247 -10.37 20.01 10.78
C LEU A 247 -8.84 20.12 10.94
N HIS A 248 -8.10 19.02 10.77
CA HIS A 248 -6.65 19.01 10.94
C HIS A 248 -5.92 19.59 9.71
N PRO A 249 -4.92 20.47 9.86
CA PRO A 249 -4.23 21.13 8.72
C PRO A 249 -3.64 20.17 7.69
N VAL A 250 -3.13 19.01 8.14
CA VAL A 250 -2.53 17.98 7.28
C VAL A 250 -3.56 17.30 6.36
N MET A 251 -4.87 17.50 6.57
CA MET A 251 -5.90 16.96 5.66
C MET A 251 -5.74 17.43 4.22
N ARG A 252 -5.07 18.56 4.02
CA ARG A 252 -4.81 19.14 2.70
C ARG A 252 -4.01 18.21 1.80
N ASP A 253 -3.01 17.54 2.38
CA ASP A 253 -2.03 16.71 1.66
C ASP A 253 -2.25 15.21 1.89
N PHE A 254 -3.35 14.85 2.59
CA PHE A 254 -3.63 13.46 2.97
C PHE A 254 -3.80 12.51 1.79
N ASP A 255 -4.32 12.99 0.66
CA ASP A 255 -4.54 12.22 -0.57
C ASP A 255 -3.41 12.37 -1.60
N SER A 256 -2.27 13.00 -1.24
CA SER A 256 -1.09 13.10 -2.09
C SER A 256 -0.46 11.71 -2.29
N ARG A 257 0.08 11.47 -3.50
CA ARG A 257 0.82 10.23 -3.79
C ARG A 257 2.01 10.11 -2.85
N SER A 258 2.10 9.00 -2.16
CA SER A 258 3.29 8.70 -1.38
C SER A 258 4.44 8.27 -2.29
N GLN A 259 5.61 8.87 -2.10
CA GLN A 259 6.86 8.42 -2.69
C GLN A 259 7.54 7.33 -1.84
N VAL A 260 7.03 7.10 -0.62
CA VAL A 260 7.58 6.10 0.30
C VAL A 260 6.89 4.77 0.06
N ALA A 261 7.64 3.77 -0.38
CA ALA A 261 7.17 2.38 -0.48
C ALA A 261 6.73 1.86 0.89
N ALA A 262 5.66 1.05 0.93
CA ALA A 262 5.29 0.37 2.16
C ALA A 262 6.41 -0.63 2.54
N PRO A 263 6.85 -0.67 3.81
CA PRO A 263 7.81 -1.68 4.23
C PRO A 263 7.19 -3.07 4.08
N ASP A 264 7.83 -3.95 3.31
CA ASP A 264 7.30 -5.27 2.94
C ASP A 264 7.13 -6.23 4.13
N ALA A 265 7.94 -6.11 5.17
CA ALA A 265 7.88 -6.95 6.35
C ALA A 265 8.34 -6.18 7.60
N THR A 266 7.38 -5.74 8.43
CA THR A 266 7.68 -5.31 9.80
C THR A 266 7.31 -6.42 10.79
N PRO A 267 8.05 -6.60 11.91
CA PRO A 267 7.69 -7.60 12.93
C PRO A 267 6.25 -7.47 13.40
N ALA A 268 5.75 -6.25 13.61
CA ALA A 268 4.37 -5.99 14.01
C ALA A 268 3.35 -6.50 12.98
N ARG A 269 3.63 -6.34 11.67
CA ARG A 269 2.76 -6.84 10.59
C ARG A 269 2.73 -8.37 10.56
N LEU A 270 3.88 -9.02 10.77
CA LEU A 270 3.96 -10.48 10.83
C LEU A 270 3.22 -11.04 12.04
N ILE A 271 3.36 -10.42 13.22
CA ILE A 271 2.63 -10.81 14.43
C ILE A 271 1.12 -10.67 14.21
N MET A 272 0.67 -9.55 13.65
CA MET A 272 -0.74 -9.33 13.34
C MET A 272 -1.32 -10.41 12.41
N LEU A 273 -0.57 -10.78 11.36
CA LEU A 273 -0.97 -11.85 10.44
C LEU A 273 -0.98 -13.22 11.14
N ALA A 274 0.02 -13.50 11.98
CA ALA A 274 0.05 -14.74 12.76
C ALA A 274 -1.15 -14.83 13.72
N CYS A 275 -1.49 -13.76 14.43
CA CYS A 275 -2.69 -13.69 15.27
C CYS A 275 -3.96 -13.93 14.44
N ALA A 276 -4.08 -13.28 13.26
CA ALA A 276 -5.23 -13.45 12.40
C ALA A 276 -5.38 -14.92 11.93
N VAL A 277 -4.29 -15.57 11.52
CA VAL A 277 -4.32 -16.98 11.05
C VAL A 277 -4.66 -17.93 12.18
N LEU A 278 -4.17 -17.67 13.41
CA LEU A 278 -4.44 -18.52 14.57
C LEU A 278 -5.85 -18.33 15.15
N MET A 279 -6.55 -17.28 14.77
CA MET A 279 -7.86 -16.93 15.31
C MET A 279 -8.93 -17.99 14.98
N VAL A 280 -8.97 -18.48 13.74
CA VAL A 280 -9.96 -19.48 13.32
C VAL A 280 -9.75 -20.85 13.99
N PRO A 281 -8.53 -21.44 14.01
CA PRO A 281 -8.27 -22.64 14.81
C PRO A 281 -8.52 -22.42 16.31
N GLY A 282 -8.18 -21.23 16.84
CA GLY A 282 -8.45 -20.88 18.23
C GLY A 282 -9.96 -20.86 18.54
N LEU A 283 -10.76 -20.30 17.65
CA LEU A 283 -12.23 -20.31 17.74
C LEU A 283 -12.76 -21.75 17.77
N GLN A 284 -12.36 -22.59 16.84
CA GLN A 284 -12.77 -24.01 16.82
C GLN A 284 -12.41 -24.73 18.12
N PHE A 285 -11.22 -24.45 18.66
CA PHE A 285 -10.79 -25.04 19.92
C PHE A 285 -11.66 -24.60 21.11
N THR A 286 -12.06 -23.32 21.15
CA THR A 286 -12.97 -22.80 22.20
C THR A 286 -14.39 -23.39 22.07
N GLU A 287 -14.93 -23.50 20.86
CA GLU A 287 -16.22 -24.15 20.60
C GLU A 287 -16.20 -25.64 21.03
N TYR A 288 -15.12 -26.34 20.70
CA TYR A 288 -14.93 -27.74 21.12
C TYR A 288 -14.92 -27.89 22.64
N LEU A 289 -14.19 -27.02 23.37
CA LEU A 289 -14.16 -27.02 24.84
C LEU A 289 -15.51 -26.66 25.47
N ALA A 290 -16.27 -25.80 24.80
CA ALA A 290 -17.62 -25.42 25.23
C ALA A 290 -18.69 -26.46 24.92
N GLY A 291 -18.34 -27.55 24.22
CA GLY A 291 -19.29 -28.59 23.80
C GLY A 291 -20.30 -28.14 22.75
N GLN A 292 -19.97 -27.09 21.98
CA GLN A 292 -20.81 -26.55 20.92
C GLN A 292 -20.65 -27.35 19.62
N GLU A 293 -21.64 -27.29 18.75
CA GLU A 293 -21.57 -27.92 17.44
C GLU A 293 -20.54 -27.21 16.55
N LEU A 294 -19.53 -27.96 16.12
CA LEU A 294 -18.45 -27.43 15.30
C LEU A 294 -18.88 -27.36 13.81
N ASN A 295 -18.81 -26.19 13.19
CA ASN A 295 -18.95 -26.07 11.76
C ASN A 295 -17.61 -26.39 11.05
N VAL A 296 -17.20 -27.68 11.14
CA VAL A 296 -15.92 -28.17 10.60
C VAL A 296 -15.73 -27.86 9.11
N PRO A 297 -16.73 -28.00 8.22
CA PRO A 297 -16.54 -27.69 6.80
C PRO A 297 -16.17 -26.21 6.55
N LEU A 298 -16.88 -25.28 7.18
CA LEU A 298 -16.68 -23.85 7.00
C LEU A 298 -15.31 -23.40 7.52
N SER A 299 -14.98 -23.78 8.73
CA SER A 299 -13.72 -23.41 9.37
C SER A 299 -12.51 -24.08 8.69
N SER A 300 -12.63 -25.33 8.21
CA SER A 300 -11.59 -26.00 7.42
C SER A 300 -11.37 -25.30 6.08
N ALA A 301 -12.44 -24.87 5.40
CA ALA A 301 -12.35 -24.09 4.17
C ALA A 301 -11.67 -22.73 4.41
N ALA A 302 -12.05 -22.03 5.48
CA ALA A 302 -11.40 -20.77 5.86
C ALA A 302 -9.91 -20.95 6.16
N CYS A 303 -9.53 -21.98 6.93
CA CYS A 303 -8.12 -22.32 7.21
C CYS A 303 -7.36 -22.64 5.93
N ALA A 304 -7.93 -23.40 5.00
CA ALA A 304 -7.30 -23.73 3.72
C ALA A 304 -7.06 -22.46 2.86
N VAL A 305 -8.05 -21.58 2.77
CA VAL A 305 -7.90 -20.31 2.04
C VAL A 305 -6.84 -19.42 2.71
N MET A 306 -6.86 -19.29 4.03
CA MET A 306 -5.83 -18.50 4.76
C MET A 306 -4.44 -19.07 4.55
N PHE A 307 -4.27 -20.39 4.58
CA PHE A 307 -2.99 -21.05 4.31
C PHE A 307 -2.48 -20.71 2.90
N LEU A 308 -3.34 -20.78 1.88
CA LEU A 308 -2.99 -20.42 0.51
C LEU A 308 -2.62 -18.94 0.38
N LEU A 309 -3.32 -18.05 1.07
CA LEU A 309 -2.99 -16.61 1.11
C LEU A 309 -1.63 -16.37 1.76
N VAL A 310 -1.32 -17.05 2.86
CA VAL A 310 -0.02 -16.95 3.52
C VAL A 310 1.09 -17.49 2.61
N LEU A 311 0.88 -18.60 1.93
CA LEU A 311 1.84 -19.12 0.94
C LEU A 311 2.07 -18.13 -0.20
N ALA A 312 1.03 -17.54 -0.75
CA ALA A 312 1.14 -16.51 -1.79
C ALA A 312 1.91 -15.28 -1.27
N ARG A 313 1.69 -14.87 -0.03
CA ARG A 313 2.40 -13.78 0.64
C ARG A 313 3.89 -14.09 0.81
N MET A 314 4.21 -15.29 1.27
CA MET A 314 5.60 -15.76 1.43
C MET A 314 6.32 -15.85 0.09
N ALA A 315 5.66 -16.38 -0.95
CA ALA A 315 6.21 -16.41 -2.31
C ALA A 315 6.52 -14.99 -2.83
N GLY A 316 5.62 -14.03 -2.60
CA GLY A 316 5.82 -12.62 -2.93
C GLY A 316 7.02 -12.00 -2.21
N LEU A 317 7.19 -12.29 -0.90
CA LEU A 317 8.34 -11.83 -0.11
C LEU A 317 9.65 -12.38 -0.65
N VAL A 318 9.72 -13.68 -0.91
CA VAL A 318 10.92 -14.34 -1.47
C VAL A 318 11.25 -13.73 -2.84
N ALA A 319 10.25 -13.50 -3.69
CA ALA A 319 10.45 -12.88 -5.00
C ALA A 319 10.95 -11.42 -4.89
N ALA A 320 10.44 -10.65 -3.91
CA ALA A 320 10.88 -9.29 -3.64
C ALA A 320 12.34 -9.26 -3.13
N GLN A 321 12.68 -10.17 -2.19
CA GLN A 321 14.05 -10.31 -1.69
C GLN A 321 15.03 -10.69 -2.80
N ARG A 322 14.65 -11.64 -3.68
CA ARG A 322 15.49 -12.01 -4.84
C ARG A 322 15.71 -10.81 -5.75
N ARG A 323 14.64 -10.09 -6.12
CA ARG A 323 14.76 -8.88 -6.95
C ARG A 323 15.69 -7.84 -6.32
N ALA A 324 15.52 -7.54 -5.03
CA ALA A 324 16.39 -6.61 -4.30
C ALA A 324 17.84 -7.09 -4.24
N ALA A 325 18.05 -8.41 -4.20
CA ALA A 325 19.39 -9.01 -4.22
C ALA A 325 20.03 -9.00 -5.62
N ASP A 326 19.26 -8.94 -6.70
CA ASP A 326 19.70 -9.07 -8.10
C ASP A 326 19.77 -7.74 -8.84
N THR A 327 19.20 -6.66 -8.29
CA THR A 327 19.19 -5.33 -8.91
C THR A 327 20.09 -4.32 -8.18
N ASP A 328 20.57 -3.32 -8.90
CA ASP A 328 21.22 -2.13 -8.34
C ASP A 328 20.18 -1.15 -7.79
N GLY A 329 20.33 -0.78 -6.54
CA GLY A 329 19.33 0.03 -5.81
C GLY A 329 19.15 1.46 -6.33
N LEU A 330 20.12 2.02 -7.06
CA LEU A 330 20.03 3.35 -7.64
C LEU A 330 19.40 3.32 -9.04
N THR A 331 19.88 2.42 -9.89
CA THR A 331 19.57 2.45 -11.33
C THR A 331 18.47 1.48 -11.74
N GLY A 332 18.15 0.49 -10.88
CA GLY A 332 17.13 -0.54 -11.14
C GLY A 332 17.50 -1.59 -12.20
N VAL A 333 18.70 -1.50 -12.82
CA VAL A 333 19.24 -2.57 -13.67
C VAL A 333 19.85 -3.68 -12.82
N SER A 334 20.26 -4.79 -13.42
CA SER A 334 20.93 -5.86 -12.68
C SER A 334 22.18 -5.37 -11.98
N ASN A 335 22.48 -5.93 -10.82
CA ASN A 335 23.74 -5.65 -10.13
C ASN A 335 24.86 -6.57 -10.62
N ARG A 336 26.08 -6.29 -10.18
CA ARG A 336 27.28 -7.04 -10.53
C ARG A 336 27.14 -8.54 -10.23
N ARG A 337 26.59 -8.89 -9.05
CA ARG A 337 26.44 -10.30 -8.66
C ARG A 337 25.54 -11.07 -9.63
N HIS A 338 24.38 -10.52 -9.95
CA HIS A 338 23.44 -11.15 -10.89
C HIS A 338 24.03 -11.27 -12.31
N LEU A 339 24.83 -10.28 -12.73
CA LEU A 339 25.57 -10.35 -13.99
C LEU A 339 26.56 -11.53 -13.99
N GLU A 340 27.39 -11.66 -12.95
CA GLU A 340 28.42 -12.72 -12.86
C GLU A 340 27.79 -14.12 -12.85
N GLU A 341 26.67 -14.33 -12.12
CA GLU A 341 25.91 -15.57 -12.12
C GLU A 341 25.26 -15.90 -13.47
N THR A 342 24.68 -14.88 -14.12
CA THR A 342 24.06 -15.03 -15.43
C THR A 342 25.11 -15.27 -16.52
N LEU A 343 26.23 -14.54 -16.52
CA LEU A 343 27.33 -14.71 -17.45
C LEU A 343 27.89 -16.13 -17.37
N ALA A 344 28.13 -16.66 -16.15
CA ALA A 344 28.58 -18.03 -15.97
C ALA A 344 27.59 -19.06 -16.52
N THR A 345 26.29 -18.79 -16.38
CA THR A 345 25.24 -19.67 -16.90
C THR A 345 25.16 -19.61 -18.43
N GLU A 346 25.22 -18.41 -19.02
CA GLU A 346 25.20 -18.20 -20.47
C GLU A 346 26.45 -18.74 -21.17
N CYS A 347 27.64 -18.63 -20.54
CA CYS A 347 28.86 -19.27 -21.05
C CYS A 347 28.68 -20.79 -21.15
N ARG A 348 28.18 -21.47 -20.11
CA ARG A 348 27.89 -22.91 -20.16
C ARG A 348 26.84 -23.27 -21.21
N ARG A 349 25.84 -22.42 -21.38
CA ARG A 349 24.76 -22.63 -22.38
C ARG A 349 25.29 -22.43 -23.80
N ALA A 350 26.06 -21.38 -24.04
CA ALA A 350 26.68 -21.08 -25.33
C ALA A 350 27.67 -22.17 -25.75
N ALA A 351 28.48 -22.69 -24.81
CA ALA A 351 29.41 -23.79 -25.03
C ALA A 351 28.68 -25.08 -25.47
N ARG A 352 27.50 -25.38 -24.90
CA ARG A 352 26.72 -26.57 -25.26
C ARG A 352 25.93 -26.43 -26.55
N SER A 353 25.36 -25.23 -26.79
CA SER A 353 24.43 -25.00 -27.89
C SER A 353 25.08 -24.35 -29.11
N GLY A 354 26.37 -23.99 -29.03
CA GLY A 354 27.18 -23.50 -30.17
C GLY A 354 26.78 -22.12 -30.68
N TYR A 355 26.27 -21.23 -29.79
CA TYR A 355 25.98 -19.84 -30.18
C TYR A 355 27.04 -18.87 -29.66
N ARG A 356 27.17 -17.72 -30.32
CA ARG A 356 28.09 -16.66 -29.93
C ARG A 356 27.53 -15.80 -28.83
N LEU A 357 28.34 -15.50 -27.82
CA LEU A 357 28.03 -14.63 -26.69
C LEU A 357 28.79 -13.32 -26.85
N GLY A 358 28.10 -12.18 -26.78
CA GLY A 358 28.66 -10.83 -26.77
C GLY A 358 28.67 -10.24 -25.38
N LEU A 359 29.75 -9.52 -25.03
CA LEU A 359 29.88 -8.76 -23.81
C LEU A 359 30.36 -7.35 -24.15
N LEU A 360 29.67 -6.35 -23.61
CA LEU A 360 30.03 -4.94 -23.76
C LEU A 360 30.24 -4.33 -22.37
N MET A 361 31.38 -3.68 -22.16
CA MET A 361 31.65 -2.88 -20.97
C MET A 361 31.56 -1.40 -21.34
N ILE A 362 30.82 -0.64 -20.58
CA ILE A 362 30.42 0.74 -20.87
C ILE A 362 30.80 1.59 -19.67
N ASP A 363 31.47 2.71 -19.88
CA ASP A 363 31.89 3.62 -18.83
C ASP A 363 31.56 5.07 -19.22
N ILE A 364 31.05 5.83 -18.25
CA ILE A 364 30.66 7.24 -18.47
C ILE A 364 31.91 8.11 -18.49
N ASP A 365 32.15 8.76 -19.61
CA ASP A 365 33.32 9.63 -19.76
C ASP A 365 33.25 10.82 -18.80
N HIS A 366 34.35 11.03 -18.05
CA HIS A 366 34.51 12.14 -17.13
C HIS A 366 33.47 12.20 -16.00
N PHE A 367 32.93 11.08 -15.56
CA PHE A 367 31.87 11.04 -14.53
C PHE A 367 32.29 11.70 -13.20
N LYS A 368 33.55 11.55 -12.81
CA LYS A 368 34.08 12.25 -11.64
C LYS A 368 33.92 13.77 -11.75
N LYS A 369 34.17 14.36 -12.94
CA LYS A 369 33.97 15.80 -13.16
C LYS A 369 32.51 16.20 -13.04
N ILE A 370 31.57 15.34 -13.42
CA ILE A 370 30.12 15.56 -13.24
C ILE A 370 29.80 15.63 -11.75
N ASN A 371 30.30 14.66 -10.97
CA ASN A 371 30.10 14.66 -9.51
C ASN A 371 30.73 15.88 -8.84
N ASP A 372 31.96 16.26 -9.25
CA ASP A 372 32.66 17.41 -8.68
C ASP A 372 31.95 18.74 -9.01
N THR A 373 31.22 18.81 -10.12
CA THR A 373 30.54 20.05 -10.57
C THR A 373 29.10 20.13 -10.06
N TYR A 374 28.34 19.03 -10.08
CA TYR A 374 26.88 19.00 -9.81
C TYR A 374 26.53 18.23 -8.55
N GLY A 375 27.55 17.77 -7.80
CA GLY A 375 27.39 16.93 -6.62
C GLY A 375 26.91 15.51 -6.93
N HIS A 376 26.94 14.64 -5.92
CA HIS A 376 26.46 13.25 -6.06
C HIS A 376 25.00 13.15 -6.55
N PRO A 377 24.06 14.01 -6.13
CA PRO A 377 22.71 13.95 -6.68
C PRO A 377 22.61 14.18 -8.19
N GLY A 378 23.48 15.04 -8.76
CA GLY A 378 23.59 15.25 -10.20
C GLY A 378 24.15 14.01 -10.92
N GLY A 379 25.19 13.41 -10.36
CA GLY A 379 25.74 12.15 -10.86
C GLY A 379 24.73 10.99 -10.80
N ASP A 380 23.97 10.88 -9.73
CA ASP A 380 22.92 9.86 -9.58
C ASP A 380 21.83 9.99 -10.65
N ARG A 381 21.41 11.23 -10.98
CA ARG A 381 20.47 11.48 -12.10
C ARG A 381 21.05 11.01 -13.43
N VAL A 382 22.33 11.26 -13.68
CA VAL A 382 23.03 10.79 -14.90
C VAL A 382 23.02 9.25 -14.96
N LEU A 383 23.36 8.56 -13.87
CA LEU A 383 23.35 7.10 -13.79
C LEU A 383 21.95 6.51 -14.06
N CYS A 384 20.92 7.07 -13.43
CA CYS A 384 19.54 6.62 -13.62
C CYS A 384 19.05 6.82 -15.06
N GLU A 385 19.32 8.00 -15.64
CA GLU A 385 18.92 8.28 -17.03
C GLU A 385 19.67 7.41 -18.02
N LEU A 386 20.95 7.16 -17.79
CA LEU A 386 21.74 6.25 -18.61
C LEU A 386 21.19 4.82 -18.57
N ALA A 387 20.94 4.29 -17.36
CA ALA A 387 20.34 2.98 -17.18
C ALA A 387 19.01 2.85 -17.94
N ARG A 388 18.16 3.89 -17.89
CA ARG A 388 16.89 3.93 -18.61
C ARG A 388 17.09 3.89 -20.14
N ARG A 389 18.03 4.69 -20.68
CA ARG A 389 18.33 4.72 -22.12
C ARG A 389 18.87 3.39 -22.61
N LEU A 390 19.82 2.81 -21.88
CA LEU A 390 20.43 1.53 -22.24
C LEU A 390 19.41 0.39 -22.18
N SER A 391 18.52 0.39 -21.19
CA SER A 391 17.45 -0.61 -21.07
C SER A 391 16.43 -0.52 -22.19
N SER A 392 16.08 0.69 -22.65
CA SER A 392 15.09 0.89 -23.71
C SER A 392 15.61 0.50 -25.09
N GLY A 393 16.93 0.53 -25.31
CA GLY A 393 17.59 0.12 -26.56
C GLY A 393 18.03 -1.35 -26.59
N GLY A 394 17.82 -2.11 -25.53
CA GLY A 394 18.25 -3.50 -25.41
C GLY A 394 17.50 -4.45 -26.35
N ARG A 395 18.19 -5.51 -26.82
CA ARG A 395 17.59 -6.62 -27.56
C ARG A 395 16.88 -7.55 -26.57
N ALA A 396 15.77 -8.17 -26.98
CA ALA A 396 15.12 -9.21 -26.16
C ALA A 396 16.12 -10.33 -25.82
N GLY A 397 16.22 -10.65 -24.53
CA GLY A 397 17.17 -11.64 -24.01
C GLY A 397 18.54 -11.09 -23.63
N SER A 398 18.84 -9.78 -23.83
CA SER A 398 20.05 -9.14 -23.30
C SER A 398 19.89 -8.77 -21.84
N LEU A 399 20.98 -8.87 -21.07
CA LEU A 399 21.06 -8.41 -19.67
C LEU A 399 21.88 -7.12 -19.61
N LEU A 400 21.35 -6.10 -18.95
CA LEU A 400 22.10 -4.89 -18.59
C LEU A 400 22.34 -4.88 -17.06
N ALA A 401 23.57 -4.64 -16.65
CA ALA A 401 23.93 -4.56 -15.24
C ALA A 401 24.82 -3.34 -14.96
N ARG A 402 24.71 -2.79 -13.76
CA ARG A 402 25.70 -1.87 -13.23
C ARG A 402 26.81 -2.68 -12.55
N TYR A 403 28.02 -2.56 -13.09
CA TYR A 403 29.16 -3.36 -12.67
C TYR A 403 30.01 -2.67 -11.61
N GLY A 404 30.11 -1.34 -11.67
CA GLY A 404 30.87 -0.48 -10.76
C GLY A 404 30.17 0.85 -10.54
N GLY A 405 30.90 1.83 -10.01
CA GLY A 405 30.35 3.16 -9.72
C GLY A 405 29.69 3.82 -10.94
N GLU A 406 30.42 3.88 -12.07
CA GLU A 406 29.99 4.52 -13.33
C GLU A 406 30.03 3.55 -14.51
N GLU A 407 30.26 2.25 -14.21
CA GLU A 407 30.43 1.20 -15.20
C GLU A 407 29.17 0.35 -15.34
N PHE A 408 28.79 0.10 -16.59
CA PHE A 408 27.69 -0.79 -16.96
C PHE A 408 28.21 -1.92 -17.85
N VAL A 409 27.58 -3.09 -17.77
CA VAL A 409 27.89 -4.23 -18.62
C VAL A 409 26.61 -4.71 -19.30
N ALA A 410 26.68 -4.90 -20.60
CA ALA A 410 25.62 -5.54 -21.37
C ALA A 410 26.05 -6.91 -21.86
N LEU A 411 25.28 -7.95 -21.54
CA LEU A 411 25.46 -9.32 -22.00
C LEU A 411 24.44 -9.59 -23.10
N VAL A 412 24.93 -10.04 -24.28
CA VAL A 412 24.12 -10.25 -25.48
C VAL A 412 24.27 -11.69 -25.98
N PRO A 413 23.36 -12.59 -25.59
CA PRO A 413 23.33 -13.95 -26.16
C PRO A 413 22.91 -13.96 -27.63
N HIS A 414 23.38 -14.97 -28.35
CA HIS A 414 23.05 -15.19 -29.78
C HIS A 414 23.38 -13.98 -30.67
N VAL A 415 24.51 -13.33 -30.41
CA VAL A 415 24.97 -12.21 -31.25
C VAL A 415 25.56 -12.71 -32.58
N GLY A 416 25.17 -12.11 -33.71
CA GLY A 416 25.75 -12.37 -35.01
C GLY A 416 27.15 -11.77 -35.15
N ASP A 417 27.91 -12.23 -36.13
CA ASP A 417 29.31 -11.80 -36.32
C ASP A 417 29.45 -10.28 -36.51
N ASP A 418 28.54 -9.66 -37.27
CA ASP A 418 28.54 -8.22 -37.59
C ASP A 418 27.61 -7.40 -36.70
N GLU A 419 26.86 -8.03 -35.76
CA GLU A 419 25.89 -7.35 -34.94
C GLU A 419 26.49 -6.61 -33.74
N LEU A 420 27.55 -7.15 -33.15
CA LEU A 420 28.12 -6.57 -31.91
C LEU A 420 28.61 -5.12 -32.10
N PRO A 421 29.33 -4.76 -33.18
CA PRO A 421 29.74 -3.38 -33.43
C PRO A 421 28.54 -2.44 -33.58
N LEU A 422 27.45 -2.87 -34.19
CA LEU A 422 26.23 -2.09 -34.40
C LEU A 422 25.51 -1.88 -33.05
N ILE A 423 25.46 -2.91 -32.19
CA ILE A 423 24.89 -2.80 -30.84
C ILE A 423 25.72 -1.84 -30.00
N ALA A 424 27.04 -1.96 -30.02
CA ALA A 424 27.95 -1.11 -29.26
C ALA A 424 27.84 0.37 -29.69
N GLU A 425 27.78 0.64 -30.98
CA GLU A 425 27.64 2.00 -31.50
C GLU A 425 26.25 2.58 -31.19
N ARG A 426 25.20 1.79 -31.26
CA ARG A 426 23.86 2.20 -30.86
C ARG A 426 23.82 2.57 -29.37
N ILE A 427 24.50 1.81 -28.50
CA ILE A 427 24.63 2.10 -27.07
C ILE A 427 25.36 3.44 -26.87
N ARG A 428 26.51 3.65 -27.52
CA ARG A 428 27.27 4.90 -27.44
C ARG A 428 26.41 6.10 -27.88
N LEU A 429 25.71 5.98 -29.00
CA LEU A 429 24.82 7.03 -29.51
C LEU A 429 23.62 7.28 -28.59
N ALA A 430 23.05 6.26 -27.96
CA ALA A 430 21.96 6.41 -27.02
C ALA A 430 22.39 7.25 -25.79
N VAL A 431 23.66 7.13 -25.37
CA VAL A 431 24.22 7.96 -24.30
C VAL A 431 24.42 9.40 -24.77
N ALA A 432 25.09 9.60 -25.92
CA ALA A 432 25.49 10.91 -26.41
C ALA A 432 24.37 11.72 -27.07
N GLY A 433 23.27 11.07 -27.49
CA GLY A 433 22.27 11.65 -28.39
C GLY A 433 21.36 12.71 -27.81
N LEU A 434 21.14 12.73 -26.50
CA LEU A 434 20.26 13.70 -25.83
C LEU A 434 20.89 14.22 -24.55
N PRO A 435 20.77 15.53 -24.23
CA PRO A 435 21.18 16.05 -22.95
C PRO A 435 20.49 15.37 -21.78
N ILE A 436 21.16 15.35 -20.62
CA ILE A 436 20.65 14.80 -19.35
C ILE A 436 20.43 15.93 -18.38
N GLN A 437 19.26 15.95 -17.72
CA GLN A 437 18.93 16.93 -16.70
C GLN A 437 19.59 16.54 -15.38
N VAL A 438 20.54 17.36 -14.88
CA VAL A 438 21.28 17.12 -13.65
C VAL A 438 20.72 17.88 -12.46
N ASP A 439 20.04 19.01 -12.71
CA ASP A 439 19.24 19.76 -11.73
C ASP A 439 18.00 20.35 -12.40
N ASP A 440 17.22 21.20 -11.70
CA ASP A 440 15.94 21.73 -12.19
C ASP A 440 16.09 22.65 -13.42
N GLN A 441 17.30 23.14 -13.72
CA GLN A 441 17.55 24.12 -14.79
C GLN A 441 18.69 23.72 -15.72
N THR A 442 19.52 22.73 -15.39
CA THR A 442 20.75 22.41 -16.08
C THR A 442 20.65 21.10 -16.87
N LEU A 443 20.93 21.21 -18.16
CA LEU A 443 21.07 20.07 -19.08
C LEU A 443 22.53 19.92 -19.47
N ILE A 444 23.09 18.72 -19.41
CA ILE A 444 24.46 18.40 -19.82
C ILE A 444 24.48 17.31 -20.87
N THR A 445 25.47 17.38 -21.76
CA THR A 445 25.76 16.29 -22.69
C THR A 445 26.80 15.37 -22.05
N VAL A 446 26.51 14.09 -22.06
CA VAL A 446 27.35 13.02 -21.49
C VAL A 446 27.73 12.06 -22.60
N THR A 447 28.97 11.60 -22.62
CA THR A 447 29.44 10.56 -23.55
C THR A 447 29.86 9.31 -22.77
N ALA A 448 29.97 8.18 -23.46
CA ALA A 448 30.47 6.95 -22.92
C ALA A 448 31.50 6.29 -23.86
N SER A 449 32.48 5.66 -23.26
CA SER A 449 33.39 4.74 -23.95
C SER A 449 32.88 3.32 -23.82
N VAL A 450 33.00 2.53 -24.88
CA VAL A 450 32.48 1.15 -24.93
C VAL A 450 33.59 0.22 -25.40
N GLY A 451 33.88 -0.78 -24.58
CA GLY A 451 34.73 -1.92 -24.93
C GLY A 451 33.84 -3.15 -25.16
N ALA A 452 34.00 -3.86 -26.24
CA ALA A 452 33.17 -5.02 -26.52
C ALA A 452 34.01 -6.21 -27.03
N THR A 453 33.53 -7.42 -26.75
CA THR A 453 34.11 -8.66 -27.24
C THR A 453 33.06 -9.71 -27.49
N THR A 454 33.39 -10.71 -28.28
CA THR A 454 32.59 -11.91 -28.48
C THR A 454 33.37 -13.15 -28.09
N ALA A 455 32.66 -14.23 -27.80
CA ALA A 455 33.26 -15.55 -27.71
C ALA A 455 32.30 -16.64 -28.20
N LEU A 456 32.88 -17.67 -28.80
CA LEU A 456 32.18 -18.86 -29.30
C LEU A 456 33.01 -20.11 -28.97
N GLY A 457 32.39 -21.19 -28.53
CA GLY A 457 33.01 -22.52 -28.40
C GLY A 457 32.96 -23.14 -27.04
N PRO A 458 33.53 -24.36 -26.82
CA PRO A 458 33.31 -25.18 -25.63
C PRO A 458 33.99 -24.68 -24.36
N ASP A 459 35.11 -23.93 -24.44
CA ASP A 459 35.88 -23.48 -23.28
C ASP A 459 35.67 -21.99 -23.00
N LEU A 460 34.43 -21.56 -22.86
CA LEU A 460 34.10 -20.17 -22.54
C LEU A 460 34.18 -19.92 -21.04
N HIS A 461 35.13 -19.07 -20.63
CA HIS A 461 35.28 -18.64 -19.27
C HIS A 461 34.76 -17.21 -19.07
N PRO A 462 33.88 -16.95 -18.10
CA PRO A 462 33.34 -15.63 -17.82
C PRO A 462 34.41 -14.54 -17.63
N GLN A 463 35.49 -14.89 -16.97
CA GLN A 463 36.60 -13.98 -16.65
C GLN A 463 37.35 -13.51 -17.92
N ASP A 464 37.51 -14.37 -18.91
CA ASP A 464 38.20 -14.00 -20.16
C ASP A 464 37.37 -13.00 -20.98
N LEU A 465 36.05 -13.16 -21.01
CA LEU A 465 35.14 -12.20 -21.63
C LEU A 465 35.20 -10.83 -20.93
N LEU A 466 35.13 -10.83 -19.60
CA LEU A 466 35.20 -9.60 -18.81
C LEU A 466 36.54 -8.89 -19.04
N ARG A 467 37.64 -9.61 -18.98
CA ARG A 467 38.97 -9.06 -19.21
C ARG A 467 39.16 -8.50 -20.62
N ALA A 468 38.72 -9.22 -21.66
CA ALA A 468 38.85 -8.75 -23.05
C ALA A 468 38.00 -7.48 -23.30
N ALA A 469 36.81 -7.41 -22.73
CA ALA A 469 35.95 -6.21 -22.81
C ALA A 469 36.54 -5.02 -22.05
N ASP A 470 37.16 -5.25 -20.88
CA ASP A 470 37.83 -4.22 -20.08
C ASP A 470 39.07 -3.65 -20.78
N GLU A 471 39.92 -4.51 -21.37
CA GLU A 471 41.08 -4.10 -22.18
C GLU A 471 40.64 -3.25 -23.38
N ALA A 472 39.54 -3.64 -24.05
CA ALA A 472 38.96 -2.85 -25.13
C ALA A 472 38.41 -1.50 -24.63
N LEU A 473 37.76 -1.47 -23.48
CA LEU A 473 37.28 -0.23 -22.86
C LEU A 473 38.44 0.71 -22.49
N TYR A 474 39.49 0.18 -21.90
CA TYR A 474 40.72 0.94 -21.62
C TYR A 474 41.28 1.56 -22.91
N THR A 475 41.34 0.78 -24.01
CA THR A 475 41.78 1.27 -25.31
C THR A 475 40.85 2.39 -25.83
N ALA A 476 39.55 2.26 -25.68
CA ALA A 476 38.57 3.30 -26.05
C ALA A 476 38.83 4.61 -25.27
N LYS A 477 39.05 4.50 -23.94
CA LYS A 477 39.37 5.67 -23.08
C LYS A 477 40.67 6.33 -23.45
N SER A 478 41.73 5.56 -23.70
CA SER A 478 43.08 6.09 -24.04
C SER A 478 43.14 6.69 -25.43
N ALA A 479 42.35 6.17 -26.39
CA ALA A 479 42.27 6.69 -27.77
C ALA A 479 41.45 7.99 -27.90
N GLY A 480 40.93 8.57 -26.79
CA GLY A 480 40.25 9.87 -26.80
C GLY A 480 38.77 9.80 -26.41
N ARG A 481 38.29 8.71 -25.82
CA ARG A 481 36.91 8.54 -25.31
C ARG A 481 35.83 8.61 -26.40
N ASN A 482 34.55 8.56 -25.95
CA ASN A 482 33.36 8.65 -26.81
C ASN A 482 33.45 7.77 -28.07
N ARG A 483 33.85 6.51 -27.89
CA ARG A 483 34.05 5.56 -29.00
C ARG A 483 33.82 4.13 -28.53
N VAL A 484 33.69 3.28 -29.57
CA VAL A 484 33.63 1.84 -29.43
C VAL A 484 34.97 1.23 -29.83
N VAL A 485 35.45 0.27 -29.06
CA VAL A 485 36.56 -0.60 -29.45
C VAL A 485 36.09 -2.04 -29.26
N ILE A 486 36.32 -2.84 -30.32
CA ILE A 486 35.99 -4.27 -30.33
C ILE A 486 37.28 -5.06 -30.15
N ALA A 487 37.38 -5.83 -29.06
CA ALA A 487 38.49 -6.78 -28.93
C ALA A 487 38.32 -7.96 -29.90
N PRO A 488 39.42 -8.58 -30.38
CA PRO A 488 39.35 -9.88 -31.03
C PRO A 488 38.61 -10.90 -30.18
N ASP A 489 38.14 -12.00 -30.79
CA ASP A 489 37.50 -13.10 -30.06
C ASP A 489 38.33 -13.46 -28.81
N ALA A 490 37.70 -13.48 -27.65
CA ALA A 490 38.36 -13.63 -26.35
C ALA A 490 39.33 -14.86 -26.25
N ARG A 491 39.21 -15.80 -27.20
CA ARG A 491 40.12 -16.95 -27.31
C ARG A 491 41.41 -16.66 -28.05
N THR A 492 41.41 -15.69 -28.95
CA THR A 492 42.62 -15.36 -29.74
C THR A 492 43.55 -14.44 -28.98
N ALA A 493 43.14 -13.88 -27.86
CA ALA A 493 43.91 -12.93 -27.04
C ALA A 493 44.83 -13.58 -25.96
N ILE A 494 44.80 -14.92 -25.80
CA ILE A 494 45.70 -15.62 -24.84
C ILE A 494 46.90 -16.16 -25.63
N PRO A 495 48.12 -15.60 -25.47
CA PRO A 495 49.33 -16.29 -25.90
C PRO A 495 49.47 -17.57 -25.07
N ARG A 496 49.64 -18.70 -25.75
CA ARG A 496 49.94 -19.99 -25.10
C ARG A 496 51.22 -19.92 -24.28
#